data_269d0baebdc138bcdae1d76059467e6e
#
_entry.id   269d0baebdc138bcdae1d76059467e6e
#
_cell.length_a   1.000
_cell.length_b   1.000
_cell.length_c   1.000
_cell.angle_alpha   90.00
_cell.angle_beta   90.00
_cell.angle_gamma   90.00
#
_symmetry.space_group_name_H-M   'P 1'
#
loop_
_entity.id
_entity.type
_entity.pdbx_description
1 polymer ?
#
loop_
_entity_poly.entity_id
_entity_poly.type
_entity_poly.pdbx_seq_one_letter_code
_entity_poly.pdbx_strand_id
1 'polypeptide(L)'
;KSYQNEKGKKTVANMVRLADLTRSAFINGDLSTVMSPRTVITWAENAAIFGDLGFAFRLTFLNKCDELERPVVAEFYQRVFGEDLPESAANLAVTA
;
A
#
# COMPACT_ATOMS: atom_id res chain seq x y z
N LYS A 1 -18.43 -7.10 -3.35
CA LYS A 1 -18.44 -5.74 -2.89
C LYS A 1 -17.76 -4.80 -3.85
N SER A 2 -17.08 -3.76 -3.29
CA SER A 2 -16.50 -2.74 -4.14
C SER A 2 -15.43 -3.27 -5.10
N TYR A 3 -14.85 -4.41 -4.82
CA TYR A 3 -13.77 -4.95 -5.67
C TYR A 3 -14.22 -6.15 -6.49
N GLN A 4 -15.51 -6.26 -6.76
CA GLN A 4 -16.01 -7.37 -7.56
C GLN A 4 -16.13 -7.04 -9.05
N ASN A 5 -16.12 -5.76 -9.41
CA ASN A 5 -16.16 -5.38 -10.81
C ASN A 5 -14.76 -5.45 -11.42
N GLU A 6 -14.66 -5.16 -12.71
CA GLU A 6 -13.40 -5.29 -13.42
C GLU A 6 -12.32 -4.37 -12.85
N LYS A 7 -12.72 -3.14 -12.53
CA LYS A 7 -11.78 -2.19 -11.93
C LYS A 7 -11.28 -2.71 -10.58
N GLY A 8 -12.19 -3.31 -9.81
CA GLY A 8 -11.81 -3.85 -8.52
C GLY A 8 -10.86 -5.03 -8.66
N LYS A 9 -11.10 -5.90 -9.65
CA LYS A 9 -10.21 -7.02 -9.88
C LYS A 9 -8.81 -6.57 -10.26
N LYS A 10 -8.71 -5.54 -11.09
CA LYS A 10 -7.42 -4.98 -11.46
C LYS A 10 -6.71 -4.38 -10.26
N THR A 11 -7.47 -3.69 -9.40
CA THR A 11 -6.91 -3.11 -8.19
C THR A 11 -6.34 -4.18 -7.29
N VAL A 12 -7.09 -5.27 -7.07
CA VAL A 12 -6.62 -6.36 -6.21
C VAL A 12 -5.38 -7.01 -6.81
N ALA A 13 -5.35 -7.20 -8.14
CA ALA A 13 -4.18 -7.76 -8.79
C ALA A 13 -2.95 -6.87 -8.57
N ASN A 14 -3.12 -5.56 -8.62
CA ASN A 14 -2.02 -4.63 -8.38
C ASN A 14 -1.58 -4.66 -6.92
N MET A 15 -2.53 -4.84 -5.98
CA MET A 15 -2.19 -4.97 -4.58
C MET A 15 -1.32 -6.20 -4.34
N VAL A 16 -1.65 -7.31 -5.00
CA VAL A 16 -0.86 -8.53 -4.90
C VAL A 16 0.52 -8.31 -5.52
N ARG A 17 0.60 -7.61 -6.64
CA ARG A 17 1.89 -7.30 -7.26
C ARG A 17 2.76 -6.50 -6.32
N LEU A 18 2.16 -5.51 -5.63
CA LEU A 18 2.92 -4.71 -4.68
C LEU A 18 3.43 -5.58 -3.54
N ALA A 19 2.60 -6.49 -3.05
CA ALA A 19 3.02 -7.41 -2.01
C ALA A 19 4.20 -8.27 -2.48
N ASP A 20 4.17 -8.72 -3.73
CA ASP A 20 5.27 -9.50 -4.28
C ASP A 20 6.54 -8.67 -4.38
N LEU A 21 6.44 -7.39 -4.72
CA LEU A 21 7.60 -6.51 -4.76
C LEU A 21 8.22 -6.35 -3.37
N THR A 22 7.39 -6.21 -2.33
CA THR A 22 7.93 -6.10 -0.97
C THR A 22 8.58 -7.40 -0.56
N ARG A 23 8.04 -8.55 -0.97
CA ARG A 23 8.64 -9.82 -0.65
C ARG A 23 10.00 -9.97 -1.33
N SER A 24 10.10 -9.61 -2.59
CA SER A 24 11.38 -9.68 -3.31
C SER A 24 12.41 -8.76 -2.66
N ALA A 25 12.00 -7.56 -2.29
CA ALA A 25 12.90 -6.62 -1.64
C ALA A 25 13.34 -7.15 -0.27
N PHE A 26 12.44 -7.81 0.45
CA PHE A 26 12.77 -8.41 1.74
C PHE A 26 13.82 -9.51 1.55
N ILE A 27 13.63 -10.37 0.56
CA ILE A 27 14.57 -11.45 0.29
C ILE A 27 15.93 -10.90 -0.10
N ASN A 28 15.94 -9.79 -0.86
CA ASN A 28 17.20 -9.17 -1.29
C ASN A 28 17.86 -8.34 -0.19
N GLY A 29 17.19 -8.14 0.94
CA GLY A 29 17.75 -7.36 2.03
C GLY A 29 17.48 -5.88 1.92
N ASP A 30 16.66 -5.46 0.99
CA ASP A 30 16.33 -4.04 0.81
C ASP A 30 15.27 -3.55 1.78
N LEU A 31 14.43 -4.47 2.25
CA LEU A 31 13.38 -4.16 3.22
C LEU A 31 13.47 -5.13 4.38
N SER A 32 13.14 -4.65 5.57
CA SER A 32 13.05 -5.50 6.76
C SER A 32 11.62 -5.93 7.05
N THR A 33 10.66 -5.44 6.29
CA THR A 33 9.25 -5.74 6.48
C THR A 33 8.67 -6.29 5.18
N VAL A 34 7.84 -7.31 5.28
CA VAL A 34 7.21 -7.92 4.11
C VAL A 34 5.70 -7.86 4.28
N MET A 35 5.00 -7.63 3.16
CA MET A 35 3.55 -7.60 3.16
C MET A 35 3.02 -9.02 3.02
N SER A 36 2.38 -9.53 4.08
CA SER A 36 1.79 -10.85 4.08
C SER A 36 0.42 -10.83 3.37
N PRO A 37 -0.11 -12.01 3.01
CA PRO A 37 -1.47 -12.05 2.45
C PRO A 37 -2.50 -11.43 3.38
N ARG A 38 -2.37 -11.63 4.69
CA ARG A 38 -3.29 -11.02 5.64
C ARG A 38 -3.23 -9.50 5.58
N THR A 39 -2.03 -8.95 5.40
CA THR A 39 -1.87 -7.51 5.28
C THR A 39 -2.60 -6.98 4.05
N VAL A 40 -2.54 -7.73 2.94
CA VAL A 40 -3.25 -7.33 1.73
C VAL A 40 -4.75 -7.30 1.98
N ILE A 41 -5.27 -8.30 2.69
CA ILE A 41 -6.70 -8.34 3.01
C ILE A 41 -7.08 -7.16 3.89
N THR A 42 -6.30 -6.87 4.92
CA THR A 42 -6.56 -5.75 5.81
C THR A 42 -6.50 -4.42 5.04
N TRP A 43 -5.56 -4.30 4.13
CA TRP A 43 -5.47 -3.12 3.28
C TRP A 43 -6.73 -2.96 2.44
N ALA A 44 -7.21 -4.03 1.82
CA ALA A 44 -8.42 -3.96 1.00
C ALA A 44 -9.63 -3.55 1.84
N GLU A 45 -9.74 -4.10 3.04
CA GLU A 45 -10.85 -3.76 3.94
C GLU A 45 -10.79 -2.28 4.33
N ASN A 46 -9.60 -1.80 4.67
CA ASN A 46 -9.45 -0.39 5.04
C ASN A 46 -9.70 0.53 3.85
N ALA A 47 -9.29 0.12 2.66
CA ALA A 47 -9.56 0.91 1.46
C ALA A 47 -11.06 1.05 1.21
N ALA A 48 -11.81 -0.01 1.47
CA ALA A 48 -13.27 0.05 1.31
C ALA A 48 -13.89 0.97 2.36
N ILE A 49 -13.37 0.94 3.58
CA ILE A 49 -13.90 1.78 4.66
C ILE A 49 -13.62 3.26 4.40
N PHE A 50 -12.38 3.58 4.04
CA PHE A 50 -11.97 4.97 3.87
C PHE A 50 -12.23 5.52 2.47
N GLY A 51 -12.48 4.64 1.51
CA GLY A 51 -12.67 5.06 0.13
C GLY A 51 -11.42 5.61 -0.53
N ASP A 52 -10.24 5.29 0.02
CA ASP A 52 -8.96 5.81 -0.48
C ASP A 52 -7.91 4.72 -0.34
N LEU A 53 -7.49 4.20 -1.47
CA LEU A 53 -6.54 3.09 -1.51
C LEU A 53 -5.16 3.47 -0.96
N GLY A 54 -4.68 4.64 -1.35
CA GLY A 54 -3.35 5.09 -0.91
C GLY A 54 -3.30 5.41 0.57
N PHE A 55 -4.36 6.06 1.08
CA PHE A 55 -4.44 6.37 2.50
C PHE A 55 -4.49 5.08 3.32
N ALA A 56 -5.30 4.12 2.86
CA ALA A 56 -5.39 2.83 3.54
C ALA A 56 -4.05 2.10 3.53
N PHE A 57 -3.31 2.21 2.42
CA PHE A 57 -1.99 1.60 2.33
C PHE A 57 -1.03 2.18 3.38
N ARG A 58 -1.04 3.49 3.54
CA ARG A 58 -0.20 4.13 4.54
C ARG A 58 -0.53 3.64 5.94
N LEU A 59 -1.81 3.56 6.26
CA LEU A 59 -2.24 3.13 7.59
C LEU A 59 -1.95 1.66 7.83
N THR A 60 -2.12 0.82 6.80
CA THR A 60 -2.02 -0.61 6.96
C THR A 60 -0.59 -1.11 6.92
N PHE A 61 0.24 -0.53 6.07
CA PHE A 61 1.57 -1.07 5.83
C PHE A 61 2.68 -0.04 5.97
N LEU A 62 2.56 1.10 5.28
CA LEU A 62 3.67 2.04 5.20
C LEU A 62 4.11 2.54 6.57
N ASN A 63 3.14 2.84 7.44
CA ASN A 63 3.44 3.36 8.77
C ASN A 63 4.12 2.32 9.65
N LYS A 64 4.02 1.05 9.29
CA LYS A 64 4.70 -0.03 10.03
C LYS A 64 6.11 -0.25 9.55
N CYS A 65 6.48 0.30 8.41
CA CYS A 65 7.81 0.16 7.87
C CYS A 65 8.77 1.08 8.60
N ASP A 66 10.04 0.69 8.60
CA ASP A 66 11.11 1.55 9.10
C ASP A 66 11.08 2.87 8.31
N GLU A 67 11.30 3.96 9.02
CA GLU A 67 11.25 5.29 8.41
C GLU A 67 12.18 5.40 7.22
N LEU A 68 13.34 4.78 7.30
CA LEU A 68 14.33 4.83 6.21
C LEU A 68 13.89 4.00 5.02
N GLU A 69 12.99 3.05 5.22
CA GLU A 69 12.51 2.18 4.14
C GLU A 69 11.23 2.68 3.48
N ARG A 70 10.56 3.65 4.12
CA ARG A 70 9.30 4.15 3.58
C ARG A 70 9.41 4.71 2.16
N PRO A 71 10.48 5.44 1.80
CA PRO A 71 10.60 5.92 0.42
C PRO A 71 10.68 4.79 -0.60
N VAL A 72 11.31 3.68 -0.25
CA VAL A 72 11.39 2.53 -1.15
C VAL A 72 10.01 1.93 -1.39
N VAL A 73 9.23 1.78 -0.31
CA VAL A 73 7.89 1.22 -0.40
C VAL A 73 6.98 2.18 -1.17
N ALA A 74 7.11 3.47 -0.93
CA ALA A 74 6.31 4.46 -1.64
C ALA A 74 6.61 4.42 -3.14
N GLU A 75 7.86 4.20 -3.50
CA GLU A 75 8.24 4.08 -4.92
C GLU A 75 7.60 2.85 -5.54
N PHE A 76 7.55 1.74 -4.80
CA PHE A 76 6.89 0.54 -5.29
C PHE A 76 5.42 0.81 -5.58
N TYR A 77 4.76 1.53 -4.67
CA TYR A 77 3.36 1.88 -4.84
C TYR A 77 3.17 2.71 -6.11
N GLN A 78 4.00 3.72 -6.29
CA GLN A 78 3.91 4.57 -7.47
C GLN A 78 4.12 3.77 -8.75
N ARG A 79 5.07 2.83 -8.72
CA ARG A 79 5.37 2.01 -9.87
C ARG A 79 4.21 1.10 -10.26
N VAL A 80 3.53 0.54 -9.27
CA VAL A 80 2.44 -0.40 -9.53
C VAL A 80 1.16 0.34 -9.88
N PHE A 81 0.83 1.41 -9.17
CA PHE A 81 -0.45 2.10 -9.33
C PHE A 81 -0.36 3.34 -10.20
N GLY A 82 0.82 3.82 -10.49
CA GLY A 82 0.99 4.97 -11.37
C GLY A 82 0.64 6.29 -10.73
N GLU A 83 0.57 6.35 -9.41
CA GLU A 83 0.27 7.59 -8.70
C GLU A 83 1.01 7.63 -7.38
N ASP A 84 1.26 8.84 -6.91
CA ASP A 84 1.97 9.02 -5.66
C ASP A 84 1.07 8.72 -4.47
N LEU A 85 1.69 8.24 -3.38
CA LEU A 85 0.97 8.07 -2.13
C LEU A 85 0.60 9.44 -1.56
N PRO A 86 -0.57 9.56 -0.95
CA PRO A 86 -0.92 10.79 -0.24
C PRO A 86 0.02 10.95 0.95
N GLU A 87 0.20 12.19 1.37
CA GLU A 87 0.99 12.46 2.55
C GLU A 87 0.31 11.88 3.78
N SER A 88 1.03 11.88 4.89
CA SER A 88 0.50 11.28 6.11
C SER A 88 -0.82 11.94 6.51
N ALA A 89 -1.59 11.22 7.31
CA ALA A 89 -2.86 11.76 7.79
C ALA A 89 -2.66 13.09 8.53
N ALA A 90 -1.54 13.22 9.24
CA ALA A 90 -1.26 14.46 9.95
C ALA A 90 -1.09 15.62 8.98
N ASN A 91 -0.36 15.40 7.88
CA ASN A 91 -0.18 16.44 6.86
C ASN A 91 -1.49 16.80 6.20
N LEU A 92 -2.31 15.79 5.92
CA LEU A 92 -3.61 16.04 5.31
C LEU A 92 -4.48 16.88 6.23
N ALA A 93 -4.44 16.60 7.53
CA ALA A 93 -5.21 17.37 8.50
C ALA A 93 -4.74 18.81 8.55
N VAL A 94 -3.43 19.02 8.44
CA VAL A 94 -2.89 20.40 8.47
C VAL A 94 -3.25 21.16 7.21
N THR A 95 -3.22 20.50 6.06
CA THR A 95 -3.50 21.18 4.81
C THR A 95 -4.99 21.32 4.53
N ALA A 96 -5.77 20.51 5.17
CA ALA A 96 -7.21 20.58 4.98
C ALA A 96 -7.80 21.75 5.74
#